data_afa85bf308ef684d2e139ee170e5c765
#
_entry.id   afa85bf308ef684d2e139ee170e5c765
#
_cell.length_a   1.000
_cell.length_b   1.000
_cell.length_c   1.000
_cell.angle_alpha   90.00
_cell.angle_beta   90.00
_cell.angle_gamma   90.00
#
_symmetry.space_group_name_H-M   'P 1'
#
loop_
_entity.id
_entity.type
_entity.pdbx_description
1 polymer ?
#
loop_
_entity_poly.entity_id
_entity_poly.type
_entity_poly.pdbx_seq_one_letter_code
_entity_poly.pdbx_strand_id
1 'polypeptide(L)'
;MITRFDKLQTELPHPENPSPNSAAAVQELLGGKFGEMSTFMNYTFQSFNFRGRSRMRPFYDLIANIAAEEFGHIELVSYAINLLLTGTTERGDDPSAGPLASAADARNSYHFLTSGQQALPMDSQGNFWTGANVFSSGNLKLDLLHNFFLECGARASKIRVYETVDDPTARACVGFLLVRGGVHIVAYAKALEKLSGVDVGKLLPIPDISNKRFPEAARHEARGLHRILFQFSPEDYPRAGEIWNGQHPEDGSELELQVGGPEGSPPPDLEEEPQLTAPVGPDIDPDMFRDVAARLFPEVAPKRKPAPRARPVKASR
;
A
#
# COMPACT_ATOMS: atom_id res chain seq x y z
N MET A 1 14.35 -6.12 -10.70
CA MET A 1 13.29 -6.97 -10.06
C MET A 1 12.89 -6.31 -8.76
N ILE A 2 11.60 -6.10 -8.50
CA ILE A 2 11.13 -5.57 -7.21
C ILE A 2 11.29 -6.68 -6.18
N THR A 3 12.03 -6.40 -5.12
CA THR A 3 12.18 -7.32 -3.99
C THR A 3 11.18 -6.91 -2.91
N ARG A 4 10.29 -7.79 -2.54
CA ARG A 4 9.39 -7.61 -1.40
C ARG A 4 10.08 -8.10 -0.13
N PHE A 5 10.06 -7.27 0.91
CA PHE A 5 10.80 -7.53 2.14
C PHE A 5 9.93 -8.07 3.29
N ASP A 6 8.65 -8.35 3.04
CA ASP A 6 7.68 -8.67 4.11
C ASP A 6 7.73 -7.62 5.24
N LYS A 7 7.68 -6.37 4.83
CA LYS A 7 7.94 -5.24 5.71
C LYS A 7 7.22 -4.00 5.18
N LEU A 8 6.39 -3.39 6.02
CA LEU A 8 5.79 -2.09 5.71
C LEU A 8 6.86 -1.00 5.72
N GLN A 9 6.66 0.04 4.94
CA GLN A 9 7.61 1.16 4.85
C GLN A 9 7.64 2.04 6.11
N THR A 10 6.64 1.94 6.98
CA THR A 10 6.61 2.54 8.31
C THR A 10 5.76 1.70 9.25
N GLU A 11 6.00 1.85 10.54
CA GLU A 11 5.14 1.27 11.57
C GLU A 11 3.82 2.02 11.64
N LEU A 12 2.73 1.25 11.71
CA LEU A 12 1.38 1.76 11.95
C LEU A 12 0.99 1.43 13.40
N PRO A 13 0.50 2.40 14.18
CA PRO A 13 -0.07 2.12 15.48
C PRO A 13 -1.32 1.25 15.33
N HIS A 14 -1.53 0.32 16.26
CA HIS A 14 -2.77 -0.45 16.33
C HIS A 14 -3.88 0.44 16.87
N PRO A 15 -5.07 0.48 16.24
CA PRO A 15 -6.22 1.19 16.79
C PRO A 15 -6.64 0.59 18.13
N GLU A 16 -6.97 1.44 19.10
CA GLU A 16 -7.59 0.98 20.37
C GLU A 16 -9.01 0.47 20.17
N ASN A 17 -9.71 1.07 19.20
CA ASN A 17 -11.08 0.71 18.83
C ASN A 17 -11.20 0.73 17.30
N PRO A 18 -12.12 -0.05 16.73
CA PRO A 18 -12.40 -0.01 15.30
C PRO A 18 -12.81 1.39 14.83
N SER A 19 -12.35 1.79 13.66
CA SER A 19 -12.68 3.08 13.06
C SER A 19 -13.09 2.91 11.58
N PRO A 20 -14.28 2.31 11.31
CA PRO A 20 -14.71 2.00 9.95
C PRO A 20 -14.91 3.25 9.09
N ASN A 21 -15.24 4.38 9.70
CA ASN A 21 -15.35 5.65 8.96
C ASN A 21 -13.99 6.21 8.56
N SER A 22 -12.97 6.03 9.37
CA SER A 22 -11.57 6.35 8.98
C SER A 22 -11.08 5.40 7.90
N ALA A 23 -11.39 4.10 7.99
CA ALA A 23 -11.10 3.12 6.94
C ALA A 23 -11.71 3.53 5.60
N ALA A 24 -12.98 3.95 5.60
CA ALA A 24 -13.69 4.42 4.42
C ALA A 24 -13.04 5.67 3.80
N ALA A 25 -12.52 6.59 4.62
CA ALA A 25 -11.81 7.78 4.13
C ALA A 25 -10.42 7.41 3.56
N VAL A 26 -9.68 6.55 4.27
CA VAL A 26 -8.35 6.08 3.83
C VAL A 26 -8.44 5.26 2.54
N GLN A 27 -9.57 4.60 2.30
CA GLN A 27 -9.83 3.86 1.06
C GLN A 27 -9.65 4.72 -0.21
N GLU A 28 -9.91 6.04 -0.13
CA GLU A 28 -9.64 6.98 -1.24
C GLU A 28 -8.18 6.99 -1.64
N LEU A 29 -7.27 6.84 -0.67
CA LEU A 29 -5.83 6.82 -0.93
C LEU A 29 -5.38 5.53 -1.61
N LEU A 30 -6.16 4.45 -1.54
CA LEU A 30 -5.84 3.21 -2.26
C LEU A 30 -6.27 3.28 -3.72
N GLY A 31 -7.56 3.36 -3.98
CA GLY A 31 -8.14 3.18 -5.31
C GLY A 31 -8.84 4.43 -5.87
N GLY A 32 -8.74 5.58 -5.21
CA GLY A 32 -9.21 6.85 -5.75
C GLY A 32 -8.41 7.30 -6.97
N LYS A 33 -8.93 8.30 -7.68
CA LYS A 33 -8.28 8.84 -8.89
C LYS A 33 -6.82 9.24 -8.66
N PHE A 34 -6.52 9.78 -7.48
CA PHE A 34 -5.19 10.21 -7.04
C PHE A 34 -4.60 9.28 -5.96
N GLY A 35 -5.14 8.07 -5.84
CA GLY A 35 -4.66 7.05 -4.91
C GLY A 35 -3.40 6.34 -5.39
N GLU A 36 -2.81 5.56 -4.48
CA GLU A 36 -1.52 4.89 -4.70
C GLU A 36 -1.57 3.86 -5.85
N MET A 37 -2.75 3.29 -6.15
CA MET A 37 -2.92 2.45 -7.35
C MET A 37 -2.76 3.25 -8.64
N SER A 38 -3.21 4.51 -8.66
CA SER A 38 -3.07 5.37 -9.84
C SER A 38 -1.62 5.79 -10.04
N THR A 39 -0.91 6.22 -9.00
CA THR A 39 0.52 6.59 -9.07
C THR A 39 1.35 5.39 -9.51
N PHE A 40 1.21 4.25 -8.83
CA PHE A 40 1.90 3.00 -9.16
C PHE A 40 1.71 2.59 -10.62
N MET A 41 0.47 2.51 -11.09
CA MET A 41 0.18 2.00 -12.43
C MET A 41 0.58 2.99 -13.53
N ASN A 42 0.49 4.31 -13.30
CA ASN A 42 1.00 5.30 -14.23
C ASN A 42 2.50 5.12 -14.44
N TYR A 43 3.29 5.09 -13.37
CA TYR A 43 4.75 4.99 -13.45
C TYR A 43 5.22 3.63 -13.96
N THR A 44 4.50 2.57 -13.59
CA THR A 44 4.76 1.21 -14.09
C THR A 44 4.60 1.14 -15.61
N PHE A 45 3.45 1.58 -16.16
CA PHE A 45 3.22 1.53 -17.60
C PHE A 45 4.09 2.50 -18.37
N GLN A 46 4.40 3.67 -17.83
CA GLN A 46 5.36 4.60 -18.42
C GLN A 46 6.76 3.97 -18.48
N SER A 47 7.18 3.23 -17.45
CA SER A 47 8.46 2.52 -17.44
C SER A 47 8.50 1.37 -18.46
N PHE A 48 7.43 0.59 -18.58
CA PHE A 48 7.33 -0.51 -19.55
C PHE A 48 7.34 0.01 -21.00
N ASN A 49 6.68 1.12 -21.24
CA ASN A 49 6.55 1.75 -22.56
C ASN A 49 7.64 2.79 -22.84
N PHE A 50 8.66 2.90 -21.98
CA PHE A 50 9.67 3.95 -22.06
C PHE A 50 10.51 3.85 -23.33
N ARG A 51 10.51 4.93 -24.14
CA ARG A 51 11.21 4.98 -25.41
C ARG A 51 12.62 5.54 -25.26
N GLY A 52 13.60 4.89 -25.87
CA GLY A 52 15.00 5.30 -25.81
C GLY A 52 15.64 5.13 -24.42
N ARG A 53 15.25 4.10 -23.68
CA ARG A 53 15.69 3.83 -22.31
C ARG A 53 17.20 3.94 -22.10
N SER A 54 18.01 3.40 -22.99
CA SER A 54 19.47 3.43 -22.87
C SER A 54 20.05 4.84 -22.92
N ARG A 55 19.47 5.73 -23.73
CA ARG A 55 19.92 7.12 -23.88
C ARG A 55 19.38 8.05 -22.80
N MET A 56 18.19 7.73 -22.27
CA MET A 56 17.48 8.55 -21.28
C MET A 56 17.45 7.87 -19.90
N ARG A 57 18.51 7.13 -19.59
CA ARG A 57 18.62 6.28 -18.41
C ARG A 57 18.26 6.96 -17.10
N PRO A 58 18.71 8.19 -16.79
CA PRO A 58 18.36 8.84 -15.54
C PRO A 58 16.84 9.01 -15.32
N PHE A 59 16.11 9.32 -16.38
CA PHE A 59 14.66 9.51 -16.31
C PHE A 59 13.92 8.19 -16.18
N TYR A 60 14.35 7.17 -16.95
CA TYR A 60 13.83 5.82 -16.82
C TYR A 60 14.05 5.30 -15.40
N ASP A 61 15.27 5.42 -14.90
CA ASP A 61 15.64 4.94 -13.57
C ASP A 61 14.80 5.61 -12.48
N LEU A 62 14.56 6.91 -12.59
CA LEU A 62 13.73 7.64 -11.64
C LEU A 62 12.28 7.12 -11.65
N ILE A 63 11.64 7.07 -12.82
CA ILE A 63 10.23 6.66 -12.95
C ILE A 63 10.04 5.22 -12.47
N ALA A 64 10.90 4.30 -12.89
CA ALA A 64 10.80 2.89 -12.51
C ALA A 64 11.07 2.66 -11.02
N ASN A 65 12.00 3.43 -10.43
CA ASN A 65 12.31 3.36 -9.01
C ASN A 65 11.16 3.90 -8.15
N ILE A 66 10.55 5.04 -8.54
CA ILE A 66 9.37 5.57 -7.83
C ILE A 66 8.20 4.58 -7.96
N ALA A 67 8.00 3.93 -9.11
CA ALA A 67 6.98 2.88 -9.23
C ALA A 67 7.19 1.75 -8.21
N ALA A 68 8.44 1.36 -7.94
CA ALA A 68 8.72 0.35 -6.91
C ALA A 68 8.34 0.81 -5.50
N GLU A 69 8.53 2.09 -5.18
CA GLU A 69 8.11 2.67 -3.90
C GLU A 69 6.59 2.70 -3.76
N GLU A 70 5.86 3.08 -4.81
CA GLU A 70 4.40 3.15 -4.83
C GLU A 70 3.73 1.79 -4.56
N PHE A 71 4.36 0.68 -4.96
CA PHE A 71 3.87 -0.64 -4.57
C PHE A 71 3.83 -0.82 -3.05
N GLY A 72 4.85 -0.36 -2.35
CA GLY A 72 4.88 -0.37 -0.88
C GLY A 72 3.86 0.58 -0.25
N HIS A 73 3.51 1.69 -0.92
CA HIS A 73 2.42 2.56 -0.47
C HIS A 73 1.06 1.88 -0.58
N ILE A 74 0.80 1.12 -1.66
CA ILE A 74 -0.42 0.30 -1.78
C ILE A 74 -0.52 -0.67 -0.61
N GLU A 75 0.58 -1.36 -0.29
CA GLU A 75 0.63 -2.29 0.84
C GLU A 75 0.33 -1.57 2.16
N LEU A 76 0.99 -0.44 2.42
CA LEU A 76 0.81 0.35 3.64
C LEU A 76 -0.64 0.82 3.83
N VAL A 77 -1.25 1.38 2.78
CA VAL A 77 -2.64 1.85 2.83
C VAL A 77 -3.60 0.69 3.05
N SER A 78 -3.37 -0.45 2.39
CA SER A 78 -4.20 -1.65 2.57
C SER A 78 -4.16 -2.16 4.01
N TYR A 79 -2.98 -2.22 4.63
CA TYR A 79 -2.85 -2.60 6.04
C TYR A 79 -3.49 -1.57 6.98
N ALA A 80 -3.37 -0.27 6.70
CA ALA A 80 -4.04 0.76 7.48
C ALA A 80 -5.57 0.57 7.47
N ILE A 81 -6.16 0.30 6.31
CA ILE A 81 -7.60 0.03 6.17
C ILE A 81 -7.99 -1.21 6.98
N ASN A 82 -7.24 -2.31 6.83
CA ASN A 82 -7.54 -3.56 7.52
C ASN A 82 -7.46 -3.40 9.04
N LEU A 83 -6.43 -2.73 9.55
CA LEU A 83 -6.30 -2.43 10.99
C LEU A 83 -7.47 -1.62 11.53
N LEU A 84 -7.89 -0.59 10.79
CA LEU A 84 -9.03 0.28 11.17
C LEU A 84 -10.36 -0.48 11.20
N LEU A 85 -10.47 -1.59 10.48
CA LEU A 85 -11.65 -2.46 10.44
C LEU A 85 -11.61 -3.56 11.49
N THR A 86 -10.44 -3.90 12.03
CA THR A 86 -10.27 -4.99 13.01
C THR A 86 -11.12 -4.73 14.25
N GLY A 87 -11.86 -5.75 14.70
CA GLY A 87 -12.75 -5.67 15.84
C GLY A 87 -14.08 -4.95 15.59
N THR A 88 -14.40 -4.58 14.34
CA THR A 88 -15.69 -3.96 13.98
C THR A 88 -16.85 -4.94 14.08
N THR A 89 -16.58 -6.23 14.02
CA THR A 89 -17.57 -7.29 14.17
C THR A 89 -17.35 -8.04 15.47
N GLU A 90 -18.46 -8.45 16.08
CA GLU A 90 -18.44 -9.19 17.33
C GLU A 90 -18.53 -10.70 17.06
N ARG A 91 -17.71 -11.47 17.79
CA ARG A 91 -17.88 -12.91 17.86
C ARG A 91 -19.03 -13.20 18.82
N GLY A 92 -20.03 -13.95 18.36
CA GLY A 92 -21.14 -14.38 19.15
C GLY A 92 -21.62 -15.77 18.75
N ASP A 93 -22.06 -16.56 19.72
CA ASP A 93 -22.63 -17.87 19.48
C ASP A 93 -24.07 -17.79 18.93
N ASP A 94 -24.70 -16.62 19.03
CA ASP A 94 -26.06 -16.39 18.56
C ASP A 94 -26.07 -15.65 17.22
N PRO A 95 -26.42 -16.33 16.11
CA PRO A 95 -26.51 -15.71 14.80
C PRO A 95 -27.53 -14.57 14.72
N SER A 96 -28.52 -14.55 15.66
CA SER A 96 -29.52 -13.48 15.72
C SER A 96 -28.98 -12.18 16.38
N ALA A 97 -27.85 -12.26 17.06
CA ALA A 97 -27.21 -11.09 17.70
C ALA A 97 -26.64 -10.07 16.67
N GLY A 98 -26.55 -10.44 15.40
CA GLY A 98 -26.11 -9.55 14.34
C GLY A 98 -24.65 -9.12 14.48
N PRO A 99 -23.68 -9.98 14.13
CA PRO A 99 -22.24 -9.70 14.34
C PRO A 99 -21.76 -8.43 13.62
N LEU A 100 -22.49 -7.90 12.65
CA LEU A 100 -22.22 -6.63 11.99
C LEU A 100 -22.89 -5.41 12.67
N ALA A 101 -23.53 -5.59 13.83
CA ALA A 101 -24.25 -4.49 14.49
C ALA A 101 -23.34 -3.31 14.86
N SER A 102 -22.08 -3.57 15.26
CA SER A 102 -21.09 -2.54 15.55
C SER A 102 -20.65 -1.75 14.31
N ALA A 103 -20.90 -2.26 13.11
CA ALA A 103 -20.64 -1.60 11.84
C ALA A 103 -21.86 -0.90 11.23
N ALA A 104 -23.02 -0.92 11.92
CA ALA A 104 -24.28 -0.38 11.39
C ALA A 104 -24.21 1.11 11.01
N ASP A 105 -23.42 1.89 11.72
CA ASP A 105 -23.24 3.33 11.49
C ASP A 105 -22.05 3.65 10.56
N ALA A 106 -21.43 2.64 9.95
CA ALA A 106 -20.35 2.86 9.01
C ALA A 106 -20.86 3.59 7.75
N ARG A 107 -20.09 4.61 7.30
CA ARG A 107 -20.41 5.38 6.09
C ARG A 107 -20.52 4.53 4.84
N ASN A 108 -19.70 3.48 4.75
CA ASN A 108 -19.64 2.58 3.60
C ASN A 108 -19.87 1.13 4.06
N SER A 109 -20.82 0.49 3.41
CA SER A 109 -21.15 -0.91 3.67
C SER A 109 -20.31 -1.92 2.88
N TYR A 110 -19.60 -1.49 1.84
CA TYR A 110 -18.87 -2.42 0.97
C TYR A 110 -17.76 -3.19 1.70
N HIS A 111 -17.12 -2.59 2.70
CA HIS A 111 -16.12 -3.29 3.53
C HIS A 111 -16.70 -4.51 4.26
N PHE A 112 -17.97 -4.48 4.58
CA PHE A 112 -18.65 -5.52 5.37
C PHE A 112 -19.47 -6.48 4.51
N LEU A 113 -20.14 -5.96 3.48
CA LEU A 113 -21.06 -6.75 2.67
C LEU A 113 -20.41 -7.37 1.44
N THR A 114 -19.35 -6.75 0.92
CA THR A 114 -18.71 -7.19 -0.32
C THR A 114 -17.39 -7.90 -0.07
N SER A 115 -16.63 -7.49 0.95
CA SER A 115 -15.24 -7.92 1.09
C SER A 115 -14.88 -8.59 2.41
N GLY A 116 -15.76 -8.75 3.36
CA GLY A 116 -15.38 -9.35 4.66
C GLY A 116 -14.30 -8.54 5.39
N GLN A 117 -14.55 -7.26 5.60
CA GLN A 117 -13.71 -6.33 6.39
C GLN A 117 -12.28 -6.17 5.89
N GLN A 118 -12.09 -5.99 4.62
CA GLN A 118 -10.75 -5.82 4.05
C GLN A 118 -10.69 -4.70 3.01
N ALA A 119 -9.47 -4.21 2.78
CA ALA A 119 -9.17 -3.29 1.70
C ALA A 119 -9.45 -3.90 0.33
N LEU A 120 -10.01 -3.11 -0.57
CA LEU A 120 -10.25 -3.48 -1.96
C LEU A 120 -9.67 -2.42 -2.89
N PRO A 121 -9.44 -2.74 -4.19
CA PRO A 121 -9.01 -1.76 -5.18
C PRO A 121 -10.16 -0.83 -5.57
N MET A 122 -10.62 -0.01 -4.63
CA MET A 122 -11.76 0.89 -4.74
C MET A 122 -11.42 2.28 -4.21
N ASP A 123 -12.21 3.27 -4.61
CA ASP A 123 -12.23 4.60 -3.99
C ASP A 123 -13.09 4.63 -2.71
N SER A 124 -13.18 5.79 -2.07
CA SER A 124 -13.98 6.00 -0.86
C SER A 124 -15.48 5.86 -1.05
N GLN A 125 -15.96 5.76 -2.27
CA GLN A 125 -17.37 5.58 -2.61
C GLN A 125 -17.70 4.13 -3.03
N GLY A 126 -16.71 3.25 -3.05
CA GLY A 126 -16.87 1.86 -3.49
C GLY A 126 -16.82 1.68 -5.01
N ASN A 127 -16.36 2.67 -5.77
CA ASN A 127 -16.13 2.50 -7.19
C ASN A 127 -14.80 1.79 -7.42
N PHE A 128 -14.81 0.71 -8.18
CA PHE A 128 -13.59 -0.03 -8.52
C PHE A 128 -12.59 0.83 -9.29
N TRP A 129 -11.33 0.75 -8.91
CA TRP A 129 -10.24 1.34 -9.67
C TRP A 129 -10.19 0.74 -11.07
N THR A 130 -9.90 1.58 -12.07
CA THR A 130 -9.81 1.14 -13.46
C THR A 130 -8.57 1.64 -14.15
N GLY A 131 -8.11 0.92 -15.18
CA GLY A 131 -7.00 1.32 -16.03
C GLY A 131 -7.23 2.63 -16.81
N ALA A 132 -8.45 3.17 -16.81
CA ALA A 132 -8.75 4.49 -17.40
C ALA A 132 -8.02 5.65 -16.69
N ASN A 133 -7.53 5.42 -15.47
CA ASN A 133 -6.70 6.37 -14.72
C ASN A 133 -5.22 6.38 -15.15
N VAL A 134 -4.81 5.50 -16.08
CA VAL A 134 -3.41 5.40 -16.52
C VAL A 134 -3.16 6.32 -17.71
N PHE A 135 -2.16 7.19 -17.56
CA PHE A 135 -1.62 8.03 -18.63
C PHE A 135 -0.18 7.58 -18.95
N SER A 136 0.02 7.08 -20.15
CA SER A 136 1.34 6.72 -20.68
C SER A 136 1.39 7.13 -22.15
N SER A 137 1.97 8.30 -22.43
CA SER A 137 1.94 8.92 -23.75
C SER A 137 3.06 8.43 -24.67
N GLY A 138 4.11 7.83 -24.10
CA GLY A 138 5.37 7.53 -24.81
C GLY A 138 6.19 8.79 -25.13
N ASN A 139 5.82 9.96 -24.60
CA ASN A 139 6.57 11.20 -24.67
C ASN A 139 7.02 11.59 -23.26
N LEU A 140 8.32 11.55 -23.01
CA LEU A 140 8.90 11.77 -21.70
C LEU A 140 8.47 13.11 -21.06
N LYS A 141 8.42 14.19 -21.84
CA LYS A 141 8.01 15.49 -21.30
C LYS A 141 6.56 15.49 -20.81
N LEU A 142 5.67 14.89 -21.58
CA LEU A 142 4.25 14.80 -21.22
C LEU A 142 4.06 13.85 -20.01
N ASP A 143 4.76 12.75 -19.99
CA ASP A 143 4.69 11.79 -18.90
C ASP A 143 5.22 12.40 -17.58
N LEU A 144 6.34 13.14 -17.61
CA LEU A 144 6.87 13.84 -16.44
C LEU A 144 5.95 14.98 -15.95
N LEU A 145 5.34 15.73 -16.86
CA LEU A 145 4.37 16.77 -16.49
C LEU A 145 3.13 16.14 -15.83
N HIS A 146 2.64 15.04 -16.42
CA HIS A 146 1.52 14.30 -15.83
C HIS A 146 1.87 13.80 -14.43
N ASN A 147 3.03 13.17 -14.25
CA ASN A 147 3.46 12.64 -12.95
C ASN A 147 3.57 13.73 -11.90
N PHE A 148 4.17 14.88 -12.25
CA PHE A 148 4.26 16.00 -11.34
C PHE A 148 2.88 16.47 -10.87
N PHE A 149 1.92 16.66 -11.77
CA PHE A 149 0.56 17.07 -11.40
C PHE A 149 -0.23 15.97 -10.72
N LEU A 150 0.01 14.72 -11.05
CA LEU A 150 -0.61 13.57 -10.38
C LEU A 150 -0.21 13.54 -8.90
N GLU A 151 1.08 13.72 -8.59
CA GLU A 151 1.58 13.80 -7.21
C GLU A 151 1.03 15.00 -6.45
N CYS A 152 0.90 16.17 -7.12
CA CYS A 152 0.26 17.33 -6.52
C CYS A 152 -1.22 17.05 -6.19
N GLY A 153 -1.93 16.35 -7.07
CA GLY A 153 -3.31 15.90 -6.84
C GLY A 153 -3.40 14.88 -5.71
N ALA A 154 -2.46 13.93 -5.65
CA ALA A 154 -2.36 12.94 -4.58
C ALA A 154 -2.12 13.60 -3.23
N ARG A 155 -1.22 14.60 -3.16
CA ARG A 155 -1.01 15.39 -1.94
C ARG A 155 -2.30 16.10 -1.49
N ALA A 156 -3.01 16.76 -2.40
CA ALA A 156 -4.26 17.42 -2.08
C ALA A 156 -5.32 16.43 -1.55
N SER A 157 -5.41 15.23 -2.12
CA SER A 157 -6.27 14.15 -1.65
C SER A 157 -5.87 13.67 -0.25
N LYS A 158 -4.58 13.43 -0.02
CA LYS A 158 -4.03 13.04 1.29
C LYS A 158 -4.37 14.07 2.38
N ILE A 159 -4.25 15.37 2.09
CA ILE A 159 -4.61 16.44 3.03
C ILE A 159 -6.12 16.39 3.37
N ARG A 160 -6.99 16.23 2.37
CA ARG A 160 -8.44 16.11 2.60
C ARG A 160 -8.79 14.89 3.44
N VAL A 161 -8.17 13.74 3.19
CA VAL A 161 -8.36 12.55 4.03
C VAL A 161 -7.87 12.82 5.44
N TYR A 162 -6.68 13.41 5.61
CA TYR A 162 -6.15 13.76 6.93
C TYR A 162 -7.11 14.66 7.74
N GLU A 163 -7.73 15.64 7.09
CA GLU A 163 -8.69 16.56 7.72
C GLU A 163 -10.02 15.90 8.08
N THR A 164 -10.33 14.75 7.51
CA THR A 164 -11.59 14.01 7.76
C THR A 164 -11.45 12.87 8.76
N VAL A 165 -10.23 12.55 9.20
CA VAL A 165 -9.95 11.46 10.14
C VAL A 165 -9.30 12.00 11.41
N ASP A 166 -9.58 11.37 12.54
CA ASP A 166 -8.98 11.65 13.84
C ASP A 166 -8.26 10.43 14.43
N ASP A 167 -8.46 9.27 13.84
CA ASP A 167 -7.83 8.03 14.27
C ASP A 167 -6.30 8.08 14.10
N PRO A 168 -5.51 7.70 15.13
CA PRO A 168 -4.05 7.75 15.07
C PRO A 168 -3.42 6.87 13.99
N THR A 169 -4.00 5.70 13.68
CA THR A 169 -3.52 4.80 12.64
C THR A 169 -3.69 5.43 11.26
N ALA A 170 -4.88 5.99 11.00
CA ALA A 170 -5.16 6.71 9.75
C ALA A 170 -4.22 7.90 9.57
N ARG A 171 -4.06 8.74 10.60
CA ARG A 171 -3.17 9.90 10.56
C ARG A 171 -1.70 9.52 10.41
N ALA A 172 -1.25 8.45 11.05
CA ALA A 172 0.12 7.96 10.91
C ALA A 172 0.42 7.50 9.48
N CYS A 173 -0.53 6.77 8.86
CA CYS A 173 -0.44 6.37 7.46
C CYS A 173 -0.35 7.62 6.54
N VAL A 174 -1.29 8.55 6.67
CA VAL A 174 -1.33 9.75 5.84
C VAL A 174 -0.09 10.62 6.07
N GLY A 175 0.38 10.78 7.31
CA GLY A 175 1.58 11.55 7.65
C GLY A 175 2.83 11.03 6.95
N PHE A 176 3.03 9.72 6.90
CA PHE A 176 4.11 9.09 6.13
C PHE A 176 3.97 9.37 4.64
N LEU A 177 2.78 9.15 4.07
CA LEU A 177 2.52 9.35 2.64
C LEU A 177 2.65 10.82 2.21
N LEU A 178 2.38 11.79 3.09
CA LEU A 178 2.61 13.22 2.82
C LEU A 178 4.09 13.52 2.65
N VAL A 179 4.95 12.91 3.47
CA VAL A 179 6.41 13.07 3.37
C VAL A 179 6.94 12.43 2.09
N ARG A 180 6.55 11.18 1.81
CA ARG A 180 7.04 10.45 0.62
C ARG A 180 6.52 11.04 -0.68
N GLY A 181 5.23 11.42 -0.74
CA GLY A 181 4.66 12.13 -1.89
C GLY A 181 5.35 13.49 -2.14
N GLY A 182 5.82 14.16 -1.09
CA GLY A 182 6.68 15.35 -1.21
C GLY A 182 7.99 15.04 -1.94
N VAL A 183 8.64 13.93 -1.63
CA VAL A 183 9.85 13.45 -2.34
C VAL A 183 9.55 13.23 -3.84
N HIS A 184 8.42 12.59 -4.17
CA HIS A 184 8.06 12.34 -5.56
C HIS A 184 7.76 13.63 -6.32
N ILE A 185 7.06 14.61 -5.70
CA ILE A 185 6.83 15.94 -6.29
C ILE A 185 8.18 16.60 -6.64
N VAL A 186 9.11 16.65 -5.68
CA VAL A 186 10.45 17.24 -5.90
C VAL A 186 11.23 16.47 -6.96
N ALA A 187 11.16 15.14 -6.96
CA ALA A 187 11.87 14.29 -7.94
C ALA A 187 11.39 14.55 -9.38
N TYR A 188 10.07 14.61 -9.61
CA TYR A 188 9.52 14.93 -10.92
C TYR A 188 9.78 16.38 -11.34
N ALA A 189 9.77 17.34 -10.39
CA ALA A 189 10.16 18.71 -10.65
C ALA A 189 11.64 18.79 -11.13
N LYS A 190 12.55 18.14 -10.43
CA LYS A 190 13.98 18.06 -10.83
C LYS A 190 14.19 17.34 -12.16
N ALA A 191 13.38 16.31 -12.45
CA ALA A 191 13.43 15.66 -13.76
C ALA A 191 13.00 16.61 -14.88
N LEU A 192 11.93 17.39 -14.67
CA LEU A 192 11.50 18.42 -15.61
C LEU A 192 12.55 19.51 -15.80
N GLU A 193 13.18 19.97 -14.71
CA GLU A 193 14.27 20.93 -14.76
C GLU A 193 15.46 20.39 -15.58
N LYS A 194 15.91 19.17 -15.29
CA LYS A 194 16.99 18.51 -16.05
C LYS A 194 16.66 18.34 -17.54
N LEU A 195 15.39 18.04 -17.84
CA LEU A 195 14.96 17.84 -19.23
C LEU A 195 14.83 19.15 -20.02
N SER A 196 14.35 20.22 -19.36
CA SER A 196 13.99 21.48 -20.03
C SER A 196 15.01 22.62 -19.84
N GLY A 197 15.86 22.53 -18.84
CA GLY A 197 16.73 23.62 -18.40
C GLY A 197 16.00 24.75 -17.67
N VAL A 198 14.71 24.57 -17.33
CA VAL A 198 13.88 25.54 -16.63
C VAL A 198 13.83 25.23 -15.15
N ASP A 199 14.15 26.19 -14.30
CA ASP A 199 14.01 26.06 -12.83
C ASP A 199 12.54 25.92 -12.46
N VAL A 200 12.11 24.66 -12.20
CA VAL A 200 10.76 24.34 -11.77
C VAL A 200 10.56 24.46 -10.26
N GLY A 201 11.62 24.65 -9.50
CA GLY A 201 11.55 24.94 -8.06
C GLY A 201 10.70 26.16 -7.75
N LYS A 202 10.62 27.11 -8.67
CA LYS A 202 9.74 28.28 -8.57
C LYS A 202 8.24 27.96 -8.69
N LEU A 203 7.90 26.78 -9.21
CA LEU A 203 6.53 26.28 -9.29
C LEU A 203 6.11 25.48 -8.05
N LEU A 204 7.04 25.02 -7.24
CA LEU A 204 6.79 24.15 -6.08
C LEU A 204 5.96 24.80 -4.96
N PRO A 205 5.97 26.12 -4.73
CA PRO A 205 5.03 26.74 -3.80
C PRO A 205 3.56 26.65 -4.20
N ILE A 206 3.28 26.29 -5.44
CA ILE A 206 1.89 26.11 -5.96
C ILE A 206 1.31 24.73 -5.71
N PRO A 207 2.03 23.68 -5.41
CA PRO A 207 1.67 22.79 -4.34
C PRO A 207 2.58 23.05 -3.16
N ASP A 208 2.07 23.65 -2.11
CA ASP A 208 2.78 23.75 -0.83
C ASP A 208 3.16 22.34 -0.34
N ILE A 209 4.46 22.02 -0.38
CA ILE A 209 4.98 20.72 0.06
C ILE A 209 5.31 20.68 1.54
N SER A 210 5.15 21.78 2.26
CA SER A 210 5.43 21.85 3.70
C SER A 210 4.50 20.94 4.50
N ASN A 211 5.09 20.16 5.41
CA ASN A 211 4.36 19.27 6.31
C ASN A 211 4.23 19.81 7.73
N LYS A 212 4.58 21.08 7.96
CA LYS A 212 4.55 21.72 9.31
C LYS A 212 3.20 21.66 10.02
N ARG A 213 2.11 21.50 9.27
CA ARG A 213 0.75 21.39 9.80
C ARG A 213 0.35 19.96 10.19
N PHE A 214 1.20 18.96 9.92
CA PHE A 214 0.90 17.54 10.08
C PHE A 214 1.87 16.91 11.09
N PRO A 215 1.50 16.84 12.39
CA PRO A 215 2.39 16.33 13.44
C PRO A 215 2.95 14.94 13.16
N GLU A 216 2.17 14.06 12.54
CA GLU A 216 2.57 12.70 12.22
C GLU A 216 3.65 12.65 11.12
N ALA A 217 3.74 13.68 10.28
CA ALA A 217 4.81 13.82 9.29
C ALA A 217 6.14 14.22 9.95
N ALA A 218 6.11 14.98 11.03
CA ALA A 218 7.30 15.54 11.67
C ALA A 218 8.31 14.46 12.11
N ARG A 219 7.83 13.31 12.60
CA ARG A 219 8.70 12.20 13.01
C ARG A 219 9.50 11.64 11.83
N HIS A 220 8.95 11.66 10.64
CA HIS A 220 9.58 11.17 9.41
C HIS A 220 10.55 12.20 8.85
N GLU A 221 10.22 13.50 8.92
CA GLU A 221 11.11 14.58 8.54
C GLU A 221 12.32 14.67 9.48
N ALA A 222 12.13 14.47 10.78
CA ALA A 222 13.22 14.41 11.75
C ALA A 222 14.23 13.28 11.44
N ARG A 223 13.79 12.20 10.77
CA ARG A 223 14.65 11.12 10.26
C ARG A 223 15.22 11.41 8.87
N GLY A 224 14.93 12.55 8.29
CA GLY A 224 15.40 12.96 6.97
C GLY A 224 14.68 12.30 5.80
N LEU A 225 13.54 11.62 6.02
CA LEU A 225 12.85 10.87 4.95
C LEU A 225 12.32 11.75 3.81
N HIS A 226 12.16 13.05 4.02
CA HIS A 226 11.76 14.03 3.01
C HIS A 226 12.86 14.36 1.99
N ARG A 227 14.13 14.09 2.30
CA ARG A 227 15.29 14.37 1.45
C ARG A 227 15.94 13.10 0.88
N ILE A 228 15.46 11.92 1.25
CA ILE A 228 15.99 10.62 0.80
C ILE A 228 15.12 10.07 -0.32
N LEU A 229 15.72 9.81 -1.48
CA LEU A 229 15.13 8.93 -2.49
C LEU A 229 15.68 7.52 -2.26
N PHE A 230 14.80 6.57 -1.97
CA PHE A 230 15.19 5.19 -1.75
C PHE A 230 15.34 4.45 -3.10
N GLN A 231 16.40 3.68 -3.23
CA GLN A 231 16.65 2.79 -4.36
C GLN A 231 16.30 1.36 -3.95
N PHE A 232 15.08 0.93 -4.29
CA PHE A 232 14.51 -0.34 -3.84
C PHE A 232 15.16 -1.58 -4.47
N SER A 233 15.86 -1.42 -5.57
CA SER A 233 16.66 -2.46 -6.22
C SER A 233 18.12 -2.02 -6.24
N PRO A 234 19.01 -2.63 -5.43
CA PRO A 234 20.38 -2.18 -5.28
C PRO A 234 21.21 -2.14 -6.58
N GLU A 235 20.94 -3.06 -7.51
CA GLU A 235 21.66 -3.18 -8.78
C GLU A 235 20.93 -2.49 -9.95
N ASP A 236 19.66 -2.11 -9.75
CA ASP A 236 18.85 -1.44 -10.74
C ASP A 236 18.80 0.08 -10.48
N TYR A 237 18.49 0.85 -11.51
CA TYR A 237 18.24 2.30 -11.43
C TYR A 237 19.40 3.15 -10.90
N PRO A 238 20.68 2.84 -11.24
CA PRO A 238 21.86 3.47 -10.63
C PRO A 238 21.98 4.97 -10.95
N ARG A 239 21.31 5.44 -12.00
CA ARG A 239 21.42 6.82 -12.48
C ARG A 239 20.30 7.74 -12.01
N ALA A 240 19.41 7.29 -11.14
CA ALA A 240 18.39 8.15 -10.50
C ALA A 240 19.03 9.32 -9.75
N GLY A 241 20.21 9.12 -9.13
CA GLY A 241 20.99 10.15 -8.46
C GLY A 241 21.48 11.29 -9.37
N GLU A 242 21.50 11.12 -10.70
CA GLU A 242 21.79 12.22 -11.62
C GLU A 242 20.65 13.27 -11.68
N ILE A 243 19.47 12.92 -11.22
CA ILE A 243 18.32 13.81 -11.08
C ILE A 243 18.17 14.21 -9.61
N TRP A 244 18.21 13.22 -8.71
CA TRP A 244 18.05 13.42 -7.28
C TRP A 244 19.37 13.84 -6.64
N ASN A 245 19.67 15.13 -6.70
CA ASN A 245 20.88 15.74 -6.12
C ASN A 245 20.67 17.21 -5.83
N GLY A 246 21.63 17.81 -5.10
CA GLY A 246 21.57 19.20 -4.66
C GLY A 246 20.74 19.35 -3.38
N GLN A 247 20.06 20.47 -3.22
CA GLN A 247 19.37 20.82 -1.99
C GLN A 247 17.84 20.62 -2.11
N HIS A 248 17.25 20.26 -0.98
CA HIS A 248 15.78 20.22 -0.83
C HIS A 248 15.22 21.66 -0.90
N PRO A 249 14.15 21.90 -1.68
CA PRO A 249 13.69 23.26 -1.95
C PRO A 249 13.07 23.97 -0.75
N GLU A 250 12.62 23.23 0.28
CA GLU A 250 11.97 23.84 1.45
C GLU A 250 12.97 24.24 2.54
N ASP A 251 13.91 23.35 2.89
CA ASP A 251 14.77 23.51 4.06
C ASP A 251 16.27 23.61 3.72
N GLY A 252 16.63 23.43 2.45
CA GLY A 252 18.02 23.50 1.99
C GLY A 252 18.89 22.30 2.39
N SER A 253 18.31 21.23 2.96
CA SER A 253 19.05 20.01 3.29
C SER A 253 19.54 19.31 2.02
N GLU A 254 20.67 18.61 2.10
CA GLU A 254 21.23 17.89 0.97
C GLU A 254 20.36 16.67 0.62
N LEU A 255 20.07 16.50 -0.67
CA LEU A 255 19.33 15.35 -1.19
C LEU A 255 20.21 14.11 -1.26
N GLU A 256 19.69 12.98 -0.83
CA GLU A 256 20.43 11.73 -0.67
C GLU A 256 19.73 10.60 -1.42
N LEU A 257 20.51 9.78 -2.16
CA LEU A 257 20.06 8.51 -2.71
C LEU A 257 20.53 7.39 -1.78
N GLN A 258 19.60 6.66 -1.21
CA GLN A 258 19.90 5.57 -0.28
C GLN A 258 19.44 4.23 -0.86
N VAL A 259 20.33 3.23 -0.85
CA VAL A 259 20.01 1.85 -1.25
C VAL A 259 19.13 1.18 -0.19
N GLY A 260 18.09 0.48 -0.63
CA GLY A 260 17.11 -0.17 0.22
C GLY A 260 15.81 0.63 0.32
N GLY A 261 15.05 0.38 1.36
CA GLY A 261 13.79 1.08 1.68
C GLY A 261 13.87 1.75 3.05
N PRO A 262 12.83 2.49 3.43
CA PRO A 262 12.74 3.04 4.77
C PRO A 262 12.71 1.93 5.83
N GLU A 263 13.19 2.26 7.03
CA GLU A 263 13.02 1.37 8.18
C GLU A 263 11.55 1.34 8.59
N GLY A 264 10.93 0.22 8.38
CA GLY A 264 9.54 -0.03 8.73
C GLY A 264 9.40 -1.20 9.71
N SER A 265 8.22 -1.75 9.79
CA SER A 265 7.87 -2.89 10.64
C SER A 265 7.38 -4.08 9.81
N PRO A 266 7.44 -5.31 10.34
CA PRO A 266 6.68 -6.41 9.75
C PRO A 266 5.20 -6.03 9.62
N PRO A 267 4.49 -6.55 8.61
CA PRO A 267 3.04 -6.41 8.56
C PRO A 267 2.41 -6.99 9.84
N PRO A 268 1.41 -6.31 10.42
CA PRO A 268 0.71 -6.84 11.58
C PRO A 268 -0.15 -8.05 11.21
N ASP A 269 -0.31 -8.99 12.15
CA ASP A 269 -1.32 -10.03 12.03
C ASP A 269 -2.72 -9.40 12.12
N LEU A 270 -3.63 -9.89 11.27
CA LEU A 270 -5.03 -9.48 11.28
C LEU A 270 -5.87 -10.56 11.95
N GLU A 271 -6.85 -10.16 12.74
CA GLU A 271 -7.78 -11.09 13.36
C GLU A 271 -8.69 -11.78 12.33
N GLU A 272 -9.09 -13.02 12.64
CA GLU A 272 -10.02 -13.78 11.80
C GLU A 272 -11.41 -13.17 11.81
N GLU A 273 -12.08 -13.25 10.64
CA GLU A 273 -13.45 -12.79 10.49
C GLU A 273 -14.45 -13.74 11.17
N PRO A 274 -15.30 -13.23 12.08
CA PRO A 274 -16.25 -14.07 12.80
C PRO A 274 -17.48 -14.48 12.00
N GLN A 275 -17.76 -13.84 10.84
CA GLN A 275 -18.97 -14.13 10.04
C GLN A 275 -18.91 -15.46 9.29
N LEU A 276 -17.73 -15.96 9.06
CA LEU A 276 -17.56 -17.20 8.31
C LEU A 276 -17.25 -18.34 9.27
N THR A 277 -17.99 -19.43 9.07
CA THR A 277 -17.81 -20.66 9.87
C THR A 277 -16.76 -21.61 9.30
N ALA A 278 -16.15 -21.26 8.18
CA ALA A 278 -15.13 -22.07 7.53
C ALA A 278 -13.85 -21.25 7.39
N PRO A 279 -13.06 -21.08 8.46
CA PRO A 279 -11.77 -20.45 8.38
C PRO A 279 -10.88 -21.26 7.43
N VAL A 280 -10.22 -20.53 6.53
CA VAL A 280 -9.21 -21.11 5.67
C VAL A 280 -7.88 -21.00 6.41
N GLY A 281 -7.69 -21.82 7.40
CA GLY A 281 -6.51 -21.73 8.26
C GLY A 281 -6.07 -23.07 8.81
N PRO A 282 -5.26 -23.08 9.85
CA PRO A 282 -4.72 -24.29 10.46
C PRO A 282 -5.80 -25.25 10.99
N ASP A 283 -7.02 -24.77 11.18
CA ASP A 283 -8.16 -25.58 11.65
C ASP A 283 -8.86 -26.39 10.53
N ILE A 284 -8.41 -26.24 9.30
CA ILE A 284 -8.89 -27.10 8.23
C ILE A 284 -8.38 -28.50 8.45
N ASP A 285 -9.31 -29.43 8.70
CA ASP A 285 -8.97 -30.86 8.78
C ASP A 285 -8.46 -31.34 7.41
N PRO A 286 -7.17 -31.67 7.30
CA PRO A 286 -6.61 -32.17 6.04
C PRO A 286 -7.32 -33.46 5.55
N ASP A 287 -7.97 -34.22 6.43
CA ASP A 287 -8.69 -35.43 6.07
C ASP A 287 -10.00 -35.08 5.34
N MET A 288 -10.61 -33.93 5.61
CA MET A 288 -11.77 -33.46 4.87
C MET A 288 -11.47 -33.30 3.36
N PHE A 289 -10.35 -32.69 3.01
CA PHE A 289 -9.95 -32.55 1.61
C PHE A 289 -9.63 -33.90 0.97
N ARG A 290 -9.01 -34.81 1.71
CA ARG A 290 -8.76 -36.18 1.23
C ARG A 290 -10.04 -36.92 0.98
N ASP A 291 -11.04 -36.80 1.85
CA ASP A 291 -12.35 -37.42 1.69
C ASP A 291 -13.10 -36.82 0.50
N VAL A 292 -13.05 -35.50 0.29
CA VAL A 292 -13.62 -34.85 -0.90
C VAL A 292 -12.91 -35.31 -2.16
N ALA A 293 -11.57 -35.32 -2.16
CA ALA A 293 -10.80 -35.80 -3.31
C ALA A 293 -11.08 -37.28 -3.62
N ALA A 294 -11.20 -38.11 -2.59
CA ALA A 294 -11.57 -39.53 -2.77
C ALA A 294 -12.95 -39.74 -3.36
N ARG A 295 -13.91 -38.86 -3.09
CA ARG A 295 -15.27 -38.93 -3.69
C ARG A 295 -15.28 -38.43 -5.13
N LEU A 296 -14.52 -37.35 -5.41
CA LEU A 296 -14.51 -36.75 -6.74
C LEU A 296 -13.58 -37.47 -7.71
N PHE A 297 -12.48 -38.02 -7.21
CA PHE A 297 -11.41 -38.64 -8.00
C PHE A 297 -10.96 -39.97 -7.34
N PRO A 298 -11.81 -41.01 -7.30
CA PRO A 298 -11.50 -42.25 -6.61
C PRO A 298 -10.26 -42.95 -7.15
N GLU A 299 -9.88 -42.73 -8.39
CA GLU A 299 -8.68 -43.29 -9.04
C GLU A 299 -7.38 -42.64 -8.58
N VAL A 300 -7.44 -41.41 -8.07
CA VAL A 300 -6.27 -40.62 -7.63
C VAL A 300 -6.13 -40.65 -6.10
N ALA A 301 -7.13 -41.08 -5.38
CA ALA A 301 -7.13 -41.09 -3.93
C ALA A 301 -6.03 -42.01 -3.37
N PRO A 302 -5.18 -41.50 -2.45
CA PRO A 302 -4.12 -42.31 -1.84
C PRO A 302 -4.74 -43.47 -1.07
N LYS A 303 -4.30 -44.71 -1.35
CA LYS A 303 -4.77 -45.91 -0.65
C LYS A 303 -4.49 -45.74 0.87
N ARG A 304 -5.54 -45.82 1.69
CA ARG A 304 -5.38 -45.79 3.16
C ARG A 304 -4.39 -46.87 3.58
N LYS A 305 -3.33 -46.48 4.28
CA LYS A 305 -2.46 -47.46 4.99
C LYS A 305 -3.36 -48.19 6.00
N PRO A 306 -3.34 -49.51 6.06
CA PRO A 306 -4.11 -50.22 7.06
C PRO A 306 -3.65 -49.80 8.48
N ALA A 307 -4.63 -49.50 9.33
CA ALA A 307 -4.37 -49.15 10.73
C ALA A 307 -3.49 -50.21 11.38
N PRO A 308 -2.50 -49.83 12.19
CA PRO A 308 -1.69 -50.80 12.88
C PRO A 308 -2.60 -51.69 13.74
N ARG A 309 -2.51 -53.03 13.55
CA ARG A 309 -3.27 -53.99 14.36
C ARG A 309 -2.92 -53.75 15.84
N ALA A 310 -3.95 -53.52 16.65
CA ALA A 310 -3.80 -53.45 18.10
C ALA A 310 -3.08 -54.66 18.61
N ARG A 311 -2.00 -54.48 19.33
CA ARG A 311 -1.29 -55.55 20.00
C ARG A 311 -2.21 -56.15 21.08
N PRO A 312 -2.36 -57.49 21.14
CA PRO A 312 -3.19 -58.11 22.18
C PRO A 312 -2.58 -57.77 23.55
N VAL A 313 -3.43 -57.25 24.42
CA VAL A 313 -3.10 -57.01 25.82
C VAL A 313 -2.84 -58.38 26.46
N LYS A 314 -1.60 -58.63 26.89
CA LYS A 314 -1.28 -59.83 27.70
C LYS A 314 -2.02 -59.73 29.03
N ALA A 315 -2.96 -60.61 29.26
CA ALA A 315 -3.57 -60.79 30.57
C ALA A 315 -2.47 -61.25 31.56
N SER A 316 -2.21 -60.45 32.56
CA SER A 316 -1.39 -60.82 33.71
C SER A 316 -2.19 -61.82 34.59
N ARG A 317 -1.64 -62.99 34.80
CA ARG A 317 -2.09 -63.89 35.85
C ARG A 317 -1.50 -63.45 37.19
#